data_f1dcc911881d78aa6e5768b800d8d564
#
_entry.id   f1dcc911881d78aa6e5768b800d8d564
#
_cell.length_a   1.000
_cell.length_b   1.000
_cell.length_c   1.000
_cell.angle_alpha   90.00
_cell.angle_beta   90.00
_cell.angle_gamma   90.00
#
_symmetry.space_group_name_H-M   'P 1'
#
loop_
_entity.id
_entity.type
_entity.pdbx_description
1 polymer ?
#
loop_
_entity_poly.entity_id
_entity_poly.type
_entity_poly.pdbx_seq_one_letter_code
_entity_poly.pdbx_strand_id
1 'polypeptide(L)'
;MQENATRFVCEEFIEKGRMPAGSEIEKIYPKYDDEWANTFDMVAKALKGFLKSEKNYEYSRDEGIMPFVEKIARDKCGVKTKDSWNPADIYIVKKSKKIQIQAELTKIGNMSLTESQKLDMLNDYMRKLFKTREMIGISLKKLGKTVKIEETNVVRQQSIKDISIVPQSFKLDLDLEPNGEFKTGELAFKLNAEGGIVNVQIRAFSGKERESTQMDMTGAGAAAKLGKVSSREAIDPFLNSMSPPLKRRMATDLPRVGGFTDEDIKKYVSEQKSLQRVNIGGSRIDFGKNDWETTLRNAVELEKDNNRTASQLSSKLQCFQWIKIFRDVESKNKLQDFLTVLYFGAKKQYSTAGPFLKIY
;
A
#
# COMPACT_ATOMS: atom_id res chain seq x y z
N MET A 1 10.73 7.54 16.54
CA MET A 1 10.67 7.65 18.03
C MET A 1 9.60 6.73 18.62
N GLN A 2 8.33 6.79 18.17
CA GLN A 2 7.26 5.92 18.70
C GLN A 2 7.57 4.43 18.58
N GLU A 3 8.18 3.99 17.48
CA GLU A 3 8.53 2.60 17.27
C GLU A 3 9.66 2.14 18.19
N ASN A 4 10.60 3.04 18.51
CA ASN A 4 11.64 2.77 19.50
C ASN A 4 11.05 2.63 20.91
N ALA A 5 10.05 3.45 21.24
CA ALA A 5 9.31 3.30 22.50
C ALA A 5 8.53 1.98 22.53
N THR A 6 7.84 1.62 21.42
CA THR A 6 7.15 0.32 21.34
C THR A 6 8.13 -0.84 21.48
N ARG A 7 9.28 -0.77 20.80
CA ARG A 7 10.35 -1.77 20.93
C ARG A 7 10.78 -1.93 22.40
N PHE A 8 11.07 -0.81 23.08
CA PHE A 8 11.48 -0.79 24.48
C PHE A 8 10.41 -1.40 25.41
N VAL A 9 9.15 -0.98 25.25
CA VAL A 9 8.04 -1.52 26.06
C VAL A 9 7.87 -3.02 25.85
N CYS A 10 7.92 -3.49 24.60
CA CYS A 10 7.83 -4.92 24.30
C CYS A 10 8.98 -5.72 24.93
N GLU A 11 10.20 -5.21 24.85
CA GLU A 11 11.38 -5.85 25.46
C GLU A 11 11.23 -5.96 26.98
N GLU A 12 10.92 -4.85 27.67
CA GLU A 12 10.75 -4.84 29.15
C GLU A 12 9.62 -5.77 29.57
N PHE A 13 8.48 -5.73 28.88
CA PHE A 13 7.32 -6.54 29.24
C PHE A 13 7.51 -8.03 28.97
N ILE A 14 8.09 -8.40 27.83
CA ILE A 14 8.22 -9.80 27.44
C ILE A 14 9.43 -10.46 28.12
N GLU A 15 10.59 -9.79 28.08
CA GLU A 15 11.83 -10.37 28.58
C GLU A 15 11.95 -10.27 30.11
N LYS A 16 11.60 -9.09 30.67
CA LYS A 16 11.76 -8.80 32.10
C LYS A 16 10.48 -8.95 32.92
N GLY A 17 9.32 -9.05 32.26
CA GLY A 17 8.03 -9.27 32.90
C GLY A 17 7.46 -8.02 33.57
N ARG A 18 7.98 -6.83 33.31
CA ARG A 18 7.50 -5.56 33.87
C ARG A 18 7.05 -4.57 32.79
N MET A 19 6.00 -3.84 33.04
CA MET A 19 5.65 -2.68 32.22
C MET A 19 6.54 -1.50 32.67
N PRO A 20 7.24 -0.82 31.73
CA PRO A 20 8.04 0.36 32.07
C PRO A 20 7.15 1.49 32.65
N ALA A 21 7.72 2.30 33.50
CA ALA A 21 7.06 3.50 33.99
C ALA A 21 6.93 4.55 32.87
N GLY A 22 5.90 5.40 32.94
CA GLY A 22 5.67 6.46 31.93
C GLY A 22 6.91 7.34 31.74
N SER A 23 7.59 7.71 32.83
CA SER A 23 8.82 8.52 32.78
C SER A 23 10.01 7.84 32.09
N GLU A 24 10.03 6.50 31.98
CA GLU A 24 11.04 5.76 31.22
C GLU A 24 10.72 5.83 29.72
N ILE A 25 9.42 5.77 29.37
CA ILE A 25 8.93 5.83 27.98
C ILE A 25 9.08 7.26 27.44
N GLU A 26 8.76 8.30 28.22
CA GLU A 26 8.88 9.71 27.85
C GLU A 26 10.30 10.09 27.43
N LYS A 27 11.33 9.50 28.04
CA LYS A 27 12.72 9.72 27.64
C LYS A 27 13.01 9.29 26.19
N ILE A 28 12.26 8.30 25.69
CA ILE A 28 12.41 7.75 24.33
C ILE A 28 11.42 8.42 23.37
N TYR A 29 10.23 8.73 23.88
CA TYR A 29 9.15 9.34 23.11
C TYR A 29 8.48 10.47 23.91
N PRO A 30 8.97 11.72 23.76
CA PRO A 30 8.47 12.89 24.50
C PRO A 30 7.00 13.25 24.27
N LYS A 31 6.37 12.69 23.22
CA LYS A 31 4.92 12.84 22.93
C LYS A 31 4.08 11.70 23.53
N TYR A 32 4.61 11.02 24.54
CA TYR A 32 3.89 9.98 25.26
C TYR A 32 2.71 10.58 26.03
N ASP A 33 1.55 9.95 25.89
CA ASP A 33 0.30 10.28 26.55
C ASP A 33 -0.49 8.99 26.88
N ASP A 34 -1.66 9.13 27.47
CA ASP A 34 -2.50 7.99 27.86
C ASP A 34 -2.93 7.12 26.67
N GLU A 35 -3.12 7.74 25.50
CA GLU A 35 -3.49 7.00 24.28
C GLU A 35 -2.34 6.12 23.78
N TRP A 36 -1.11 6.65 23.84
CA TRP A 36 0.09 5.89 23.53
C TRP A 36 0.41 4.84 24.58
N ALA A 37 0.16 5.14 25.87
CA ALA A 37 0.30 4.17 26.95
C ALA A 37 -0.55 2.93 26.67
N ASN A 38 -1.82 3.15 26.34
CA ASN A 38 -2.73 2.05 25.98
C ASN A 38 -2.26 1.30 24.73
N THR A 39 -1.81 2.03 23.70
CA THR A 39 -1.29 1.41 22.48
C THR A 39 -0.09 0.51 22.76
N PHE A 40 0.88 0.98 23.53
CA PHE A 40 2.08 0.20 23.88
C PHE A 40 1.77 -1.04 24.71
N ASP A 41 0.88 -0.90 25.69
CA ASP A 41 0.41 -2.03 26.54
C ASP A 41 -0.27 -3.11 25.68
N MET A 42 -1.20 -2.70 24.81
CA MET A 42 -1.93 -3.62 23.94
C MET A 42 -0.99 -4.33 22.96
N VAL A 43 -0.04 -3.61 22.34
CA VAL A 43 0.96 -4.20 21.43
C VAL A 43 1.83 -5.21 22.17
N ALA A 44 2.35 -4.86 23.35
CA ALA A 44 3.21 -5.73 24.13
C ALA A 44 2.49 -7.04 24.57
N LYS A 45 1.24 -6.91 25.03
CA LYS A 45 0.41 -8.07 25.38
C LYS A 45 0.09 -8.94 24.19
N ALA A 46 -0.26 -8.34 23.05
CA ALA A 46 -0.55 -9.04 21.82
C ALA A 46 0.67 -9.81 21.30
N LEU A 47 1.84 -9.17 21.28
CA LEU A 47 3.10 -9.80 20.89
C LEU A 47 3.49 -10.94 21.83
N LYS A 48 3.37 -10.76 23.15
CA LYS A 48 3.60 -11.82 24.14
C LYS A 48 2.72 -13.04 23.92
N GLY A 49 1.44 -12.83 23.62
CA GLY A 49 0.50 -13.89 23.27
C GLY A 49 0.91 -14.61 21.99
N PHE A 50 1.26 -13.86 20.95
CA PHE A 50 1.76 -14.42 19.68
C PHE A 50 3.01 -15.28 19.87
N LEU A 51 3.94 -14.82 20.70
CA LEU A 51 5.17 -15.57 21.05
C LEU A 51 4.93 -16.72 22.02
N LYS A 52 3.69 -16.96 22.45
CA LYS A 52 3.35 -17.98 23.47
C LYS A 52 4.19 -17.82 24.74
N SER A 53 4.47 -16.59 25.14
CA SER A 53 5.33 -16.24 26.29
C SER A 53 6.77 -16.74 26.20
N GLU A 54 7.26 -17.14 25.03
CA GLU A 54 8.68 -17.41 24.82
C GLU A 54 9.51 -16.15 25.05
N LYS A 55 10.72 -16.33 25.59
CA LYS A 55 11.69 -15.28 25.91
C LYS A 55 13.00 -15.49 25.18
N ASN A 56 14.01 -14.68 25.52
CA ASN A 56 15.35 -14.68 24.95
C ASN A 56 15.43 -14.14 23.52
N TYR A 57 14.62 -13.11 23.25
CA TYR A 57 14.70 -12.35 22.01
C TYR A 57 15.55 -11.09 22.19
N GLU A 58 16.22 -10.69 21.12
CA GLU A 58 16.77 -9.36 20.91
C GLU A 58 15.78 -8.57 20.08
N TYR A 59 15.51 -7.33 20.48
CA TYR A 59 14.60 -6.40 19.81
C TYR A 59 15.43 -5.37 19.06
N SER A 60 15.24 -5.25 17.75
CA SER A 60 16.08 -4.49 16.85
C SER A 60 15.26 -3.52 16.01
N ARG A 61 15.79 -2.31 15.85
CA ARG A 61 15.29 -1.31 14.90
C ARG A 61 16.45 -0.65 14.16
N ASP A 62 17.04 0.37 14.78
CA ASP A 62 18.10 1.18 14.16
C ASP A 62 19.48 0.50 14.26
N GLU A 63 19.59 -0.54 15.08
CA GLU A 63 20.77 -1.35 15.28
C GLU A 63 20.40 -2.85 15.36
N GLY A 64 21.39 -3.72 15.38
CA GLY A 64 21.21 -5.17 15.52
C GLY A 64 20.82 -5.86 14.21
N ILE A 65 19.85 -6.80 14.27
CA ILE A 65 19.52 -7.67 13.13
C ILE A 65 18.78 -6.92 12.02
N MET A 66 17.94 -5.91 12.33
CA MET A 66 17.11 -5.23 11.36
C MET A 66 17.93 -4.51 10.27
N PRO A 67 18.86 -3.58 10.59
CA PRO A 67 19.68 -2.94 9.57
C PRO A 67 20.58 -3.95 8.82
N PHE A 68 20.96 -5.06 9.44
CA PHE A 68 21.70 -6.10 8.76
C PHE A 68 20.87 -6.78 7.67
N VAL A 69 19.63 -7.18 7.97
CA VAL A 69 18.68 -7.78 7.01
C VAL A 69 18.40 -6.80 5.87
N GLU A 70 18.11 -5.55 6.18
CA GLU A 70 17.85 -4.50 5.20
C GLU A 70 19.04 -4.25 4.28
N LYS A 71 20.24 -4.27 4.83
CA LYS A 71 21.47 -4.14 4.04
C LYS A 71 21.62 -5.28 3.04
N ILE A 72 21.44 -6.53 3.46
CA ILE A 72 21.50 -7.71 2.56
C ILE A 72 20.42 -7.60 1.48
N ALA A 73 19.19 -7.25 1.85
CA ALA A 73 18.07 -7.11 0.90
C ALA A 73 18.37 -6.04 -0.15
N ARG A 74 18.85 -4.87 0.26
CA ARG A 74 19.17 -3.76 -0.63
C ARG A 74 20.42 -4.04 -1.48
N ASP A 75 21.53 -4.37 -0.84
CA ASP A 75 22.85 -4.38 -1.50
C ASP A 75 23.09 -5.66 -2.32
N LYS A 76 22.35 -6.75 -2.05
CA LYS A 76 22.56 -8.06 -2.64
C LYS A 76 21.35 -8.66 -3.36
N CYS A 77 20.14 -8.21 -3.02
CA CYS A 77 18.91 -8.80 -3.56
C CYS A 77 18.04 -7.78 -4.35
N GLY A 78 18.59 -6.60 -4.67
CA GLY A 78 17.94 -5.62 -5.55
C GLY A 78 16.71 -4.93 -4.95
N VAL A 79 16.53 -4.94 -3.63
CA VAL A 79 15.43 -4.24 -2.97
C VAL A 79 15.69 -2.73 -3.00
N LYS A 80 14.87 -1.99 -3.72
CA LYS A 80 15.05 -0.54 -3.88
C LYS A 80 14.57 0.25 -2.65
N THR A 81 13.43 -0.14 -2.09
CA THR A 81 12.85 0.53 -0.92
C THR A 81 12.42 -0.51 0.12
N LYS A 82 12.75 -0.25 1.38
CA LYS A 82 12.39 -1.10 2.52
C LYS A 82 10.88 -1.34 2.59
N ASP A 83 10.11 -0.28 2.55
CA ASP A 83 8.67 -0.33 2.79
C ASP A 83 7.91 -1.13 1.73
N SER A 84 8.44 -1.22 0.51
CA SER A 84 7.85 -2.04 -0.55
C SER A 84 8.18 -3.53 -0.41
N TRP A 85 9.27 -3.86 0.27
CA TRP A 85 9.70 -5.24 0.49
C TRP A 85 9.25 -5.78 1.84
N ASN A 86 9.59 -5.08 2.92
CA ASN A 86 9.20 -5.48 4.28
C ASN A 86 8.92 -4.23 5.12
N PRO A 87 7.64 -3.90 5.38
CA PRO A 87 7.24 -2.71 6.12
C PRO A 87 7.37 -2.90 7.65
N ALA A 88 8.21 -3.82 8.10
CA ALA A 88 8.44 -4.02 9.52
C ALA A 88 9.08 -2.78 10.14
N ASP A 89 8.54 -2.37 11.26
CA ASP A 89 9.02 -1.24 12.06
C ASP A 89 10.08 -1.68 13.08
N ILE A 90 9.97 -2.93 13.55
CA ILE A 90 10.93 -3.57 14.44
C ILE A 90 11.14 -5.04 14.03
N TYR A 91 12.29 -5.59 14.38
CA TYR A 91 12.57 -7.03 14.29
C TYR A 91 12.85 -7.60 15.67
N ILE A 92 12.37 -8.81 15.90
CA ILE A 92 12.78 -9.62 17.03
C ILE A 92 13.51 -10.87 16.53
N VAL A 93 14.56 -11.27 17.21
CA VAL A 93 15.36 -12.44 16.86
C VAL A 93 15.77 -13.21 18.11
N LYS A 94 15.67 -14.54 18.09
CA LYS A 94 16.19 -15.38 19.18
C LYS A 94 17.70 -15.15 19.35
N LYS A 95 18.14 -14.73 20.53
CA LYS A 95 19.55 -14.42 20.82
C LYS A 95 20.47 -15.57 20.45
N SER A 96 20.08 -16.81 20.76
CA SER A 96 20.83 -18.03 20.43
C SER A 96 20.96 -18.31 18.94
N LYS A 97 20.14 -17.71 18.09
CA LYS A 97 20.10 -17.94 16.64
C LYS A 97 20.68 -16.80 15.80
N LYS A 98 20.90 -15.64 16.40
CA LYS A 98 21.30 -14.42 15.70
C LYS A 98 22.52 -14.62 14.80
N ILE A 99 23.59 -15.20 15.32
CA ILE A 99 24.85 -15.42 14.57
C ILE A 99 24.61 -16.36 13.38
N GLN A 100 23.90 -17.46 13.62
CA GLN A 100 23.56 -18.42 12.55
C GLN A 100 22.71 -17.78 11.46
N ILE A 101 21.73 -16.96 11.85
CA ILE A 101 20.85 -16.24 10.91
C ILE A 101 21.66 -15.25 10.08
N GLN A 102 22.55 -14.47 10.69
CA GLN A 102 23.42 -13.54 9.97
C GLN A 102 24.35 -14.25 8.97
N ALA A 103 24.90 -15.38 9.36
CA ALA A 103 25.75 -16.19 8.47
C ALA A 103 24.97 -16.69 7.25
N GLU A 104 23.75 -17.21 7.43
CA GLU A 104 22.93 -17.72 6.33
C GLU A 104 22.44 -16.58 5.42
N LEU A 105 22.04 -15.44 5.97
CA LEU A 105 21.69 -14.25 5.19
C LEU A 105 22.88 -13.77 4.33
N THR A 106 24.07 -13.75 4.90
CA THR A 106 25.31 -13.40 4.17
C THR A 106 25.58 -14.39 3.04
N LYS A 107 25.41 -15.69 3.31
CA LYS A 107 25.55 -16.74 2.30
C LYS A 107 24.59 -16.56 1.13
N ILE A 108 23.31 -16.31 1.41
CA ILE A 108 22.29 -16.03 0.38
C ILE A 108 22.72 -14.81 -0.46
N GLY A 109 23.12 -13.71 0.17
CA GLY A 109 23.57 -12.51 -0.51
C GLY A 109 24.79 -12.71 -1.42
N ASN A 110 25.68 -13.66 -1.09
CA ASN A 110 26.92 -13.93 -1.83
C ASN A 110 26.80 -15.06 -2.87
N MET A 111 25.63 -15.68 -3.02
CA MET A 111 25.42 -16.70 -4.05
C MET A 111 25.57 -16.13 -5.46
N SER A 112 26.07 -16.94 -6.39
CA SER A 112 26.19 -16.60 -7.82
C SER A 112 24.84 -16.74 -8.53
N LEU A 113 23.85 -15.92 -8.10
CA LEU A 113 22.47 -15.90 -8.57
C LEU A 113 22.08 -14.48 -8.96
N THR A 114 21.00 -14.33 -9.76
CA THR A 114 20.42 -13.03 -10.04
C THR A 114 19.83 -12.40 -8.76
N GLU A 115 19.70 -11.08 -8.73
CA GLU A 115 19.08 -10.37 -7.58
C GLU A 115 17.68 -10.91 -7.25
N SER A 116 16.87 -11.18 -8.28
CA SER A 116 15.53 -11.76 -8.10
C SER A 116 15.57 -13.13 -7.45
N GLN A 117 16.49 -14.02 -7.89
CA GLN A 117 16.63 -15.34 -7.29
C GLN A 117 17.13 -15.29 -5.84
N LYS A 118 18.06 -14.36 -5.56
CA LYS A 118 18.50 -14.11 -4.19
C LYS A 118 17.37 -13.59 -3.30
N LEU A 119 16.52 -12.71 -3.84
CA LEU A 119 15.36 -12.19 -3.13
C LEU A 119 14.35 -13.29 -2.81
N ASP A 120 14.08 -14.18 -3.75
CA ASP A 120 13.22 -15.35 -3.51
C ASP A 120 13.76 -16.24 -2.39
N MET A 121 15.05 -16.52 -2.41
CA MET A 121 15.71 -17.31 -1.35
C MET A 121 15.71 -16.60 0.01
N LEU A 122 15.96 -15.28 0.01
CA LEU A 122 15.88 -14.45 1.20
C LEU A 122 14.49 -14.53 1.82
N ASN A 123 13.45 -14.32 1.01
CA ASN A 123 12.06 -14.38 1.45
C ASN A 123 11.67 -15.76 1.97
N ASP A 124 12.08 -16.83 1.30
CA ASP A 124 11.80 -18.21 1.75
C ASP A 124 12.51 -18.50 3.09
N TYR A 125 13.75 -18.05 3.25
CA TYR A 125 14.46 -18.17 4.51
C TYR A 125 13.80 -17.38 5.63
N MET A 126 13.40 -16.14 5.36
CA MET A 126 12.67 -15.32 6.34
C MET A 126 11.31 -15.93 6.71
N ARG A 127 10.58 -16.53 5.76
CA ARG A 127 9.34 -17.28 6.05
C ARG A 127 9.59 -18.47 6.97
N LYS A 128 10.68 -19.20 6.76
CA LYS A 128 11.09 -20.27 7.67
C LYS A 128 11.33 -19.73 9.08
N LEU A 129 12.13 -18.66 9.22
CA LEU A 129 12.43 -18.04 10.51
C LEU A 129 11.18 -17.49 11.21
N PHE A 130 10.24 -16.94 10.46
CA PHE A 130 8.97 -16.47 10.99
C PHE A 130 8.13 -17.64 11.55
N LYS A 131 7.99 -18.73 10.78
CA LYS A 131 7.22 -19.92 11.18
C LYS A 131 7.81 -20.60 12.42
N THR A 132 9.13 -20.62 12.53
CA THR A 132 9.84 -21.18 13.70
C THR A 132 9.96 -20.18 14.85
N ARG A 133 9.46 -18.94 14.67
CA ARG A 133 9.63 -17.82 15.62
C ARG A 133 11.07 -17.52 16.00
N GLU A 134 12.01 -17.84 15.12
CA GLU A 134 13.42 -17.52 15.33
C GLU A 134 13.73 -16.07 14.97
N MET A 135 13.04 -15.50 13.97
CA MET A 135 13.09 -14.07 13.62
C MET A 135 11.77 -13.63 13.05
N ILE A 136 11.25 -12.49 13.52
CA ILE A 136 9.96 -11.93 13.12
C ILE A 136 10.11 -10.43 12.90
N GLY A 137 9.73 -9.95 11.71
CA GLY A 137 9.50 -8.53 11.46
C GLY A 137 8.11 -8.14 11.90
N ILE A 138 7.95 -7.00 12.54
CA ILE A 138 6.69 -6.53 13.12
C ILE A 138 6.39 -5.15 12.56
N SER A 139 5.24 -4.99 11.91
CA SER A 139 4.71 -3.70 11.47
C SER A 139 3.66 -3.22 12.48
N LEU A 140 3.83 -1.99 12.92
CA LEU A 140 3.04 -1.37 13.98
C LEU A 140 2.10 -0.33 13.41
N LYS A 141 0.89 -0.26 13.96
CA LYS A 141 -0.05 0.82 13.69
C LYS A 141 -0.55 1.38 15.00
N LYS A 142 -0.87 2.67 15.03
CA LYS A 142 -1.55 3.26 16.19
C LYS A 142 -2.86 2.51 16.40
N LEU A 143 -3.06 2.01 17.60
CA LEU A 143 -4.23 1.20 17.95
C LEU A 143 -5.40 2.08 18.38
N GLY A 144 -6.61 1.61 18.07
CA GLY A 144 -7.84 2.14 18.64
C GLY A 144 -8.21 1.41 19.95
N LYS A 145 -9.48 1.00 20.04
CA LYS A 145 -10.01 0.29 21.23
C LYS A 145 -9.69 -1.21 21.26
N THR A 146 -9.25 -1.78 20.14
CA THR A 146 -9.00 -3.22 19.99
C THR A 146 -7.68 -3.45 19.28
N VAL A 147 -7.05 -4.58 19.56
CA VAL A 147 -5.84 -5.04 18.87
C VAL A 147 -6.15 -6.24 17.99
N LYS A 148 -5.62 -6.23 16.77
CA LYS A 148 -5.64 -7.38 15.87
C LYS A 148 -4.22 -7.74 15.46
N ILE A 149 -4.00 -9.02 15.23
CA ILE A 149 -2.73 -9.57 14.73
C ILE A 149 -3.00 -10.25 13.40
N GLU A 150 -2.17 -9.96 12.42
CA GLU A 150 -2.23 -10.55 11.08
C GLU A 150 -0.84 -11.00 10.64
N GLU A 151 -0.73 -12.25 10.24
CA GLU A 151 0.48 -12.79 9.62
C GLU A 151 0.45 -12.51 8.12
N THR A 152 1.42 -11.73 7.64
CA THR A 152 1.45 -11.29 6.24
C THR A 152 2.64 -11.91 5.50
N ASN A 153 2.44 -12.43 4.30
CA ASN A 153 3.45 -13.06 3.43
C ASN A 153 4.17 -14.28 4.04
N VAL A 154 3.58 -14.92 5.04
CA VAL A 154 4.17 -16.07 5.75
C VAL A 154 4.08 -17.37 4.93
N VAL A 155 3.12 -17.46 4.03
CA VAL A 155 2.95 -18.59 3.12
C VAL A 155 3.36 -18.17 1.72
N ARG A 156 4.17 -19.00 1.02
CA ARG A 156 4.46 -18.79 -0.40
C ARG A 156 3.16 -18.89 -1.18
N GLN A 157 2.78 -17.83 -1.88
CA GLN A 157 1.58 -17.89 -2.70
C GLN A 157 1.78 -18.88 -3.84
N GLN A 158 0.88 -19.87 -3.92
CA GLN A 158 0.88 -20.83 -5.02
C GLN A 158 0.49 -20.12 -6.34
N SER A 159 0.96 -20.66 -7.45
CA SER A 159 0.66 -20.18 -8.79
C SER A 159 -0.85 -20.13 -9.04
N ILE A 160 -1.26 -19.08 -9.71
CA ILE A 160 -2.62 -18.72 -10.00
C ILE A 160 -3.21 -19.66 -11.04
N LYS A 161 -4.33 -20.27 -10.69
CA LYS A 161 -5.20 -20.97 -11.63
C LYS A 161 -6.48 -20.15 -11.80
N ASP A 162 -6.86 -19.94 -13.04
CA ASP A 162 -8.14 -19.39 -13.53
C ASP A 162 -8.96 -18.54 -12.56
N ILE A 163 -8.55 -17.31 -12.36
CA ILE A 163 -9.27 -16.39 -11.48
C ILE A 163 -10.13 -15.49 -12.36
N SER A 164 -11.43 -15.54 -12.12
CA SER A 164 -12.35 -14.53 -12.65
C SER A 164 -12.26 -13.27 -11.82
N ILE A 165 -11.91 -12.14 -12.45
CA ILE A 165 -11.83 -10.84 -11.81
C ILE A 165 -12.93 -9.97 -12.40
N VAL A 166 -13.90 -9.59 -11.56
CA VAL A 166 -15.04 -8.78 -11.98
C VAL A 166 -14.99 -7.42 -11.32
N PRO A 167 -15.01 -6.32 -12.09
CA PRO A 167 -15.03 -4.99 -11.53
C PRO A 167 -16.43 -4.64 -11.03
N GLN A 168 -16.49 -3.89 -9.93
CA GLN A 168 -17.73 -3.43 -9.33
C GLN A 168 -17.59 -2.02 -8.77
N SER A 169 -18.70 -1.28 -8.73
CA SER A 169 -18.82 -0.03 -7.96
C SER A 169 -17.75 1.02 -8.27
N PHE A 170 -17.60 1.40 -9.55
CA PHE A 170 -16.75 2.55 -9.90
C PHE A 170 -17.30 3.84 -9.30
N LYS A 171 -16.43 4.61 -8.64
CA LYS A 171 -16.77 5.88 -8.03
C LYS A 171 -15.73 6.96 -8.36
N LEU A 172 -16.20 8.08 -8.89
CA LEU A 172 -15.43 9.29 -9.13
C LEU A 172 -16.30 10.50 -8.82
N ASP A 173 -16.27 10.98 -7.58
CA ASP A 173 -17.04 12.15 -7.15
C ASP A 173 -16.13 13.37 -6.86
N LEU A 174 -16.74 14.52 -6.72
CA LEU A 174 -16.10 15.78 -6.34
C LEU A 174 -16.55 16.26 -4.95
N ASP A 175 -17.09 15.37 -4.12
CA ASP A 175 -17.58 15.75 -2.79
C ASP A 175 -16.43 16.28 -1.91
N LEU A 176 -16.64 17.48 -1.36
CA LEU A 176 -15.65 18.14 -0.50
C LEU A 176 -16.03 18.00 0.98
N GLU A 177 -15.01 17.87 1.81
CA GLU A 177 -15.11 18.07 3.23
C GLU A 177 -15.13 19.59 3.57
N PRO A 178 -15.59 19.99 4.77
CA PRO A 178 -15.60 21.39 5.18
C PRO A 178 -14.22 22.07 5.15
N ASN A 179 -13.16 21.32 5.25
CA ASN A 179 -11.77 21.82 5.17
C ASN A 179 -11.24 21.95 3.73
N GLY A 180 -12.09 21.73 2.70
CA GLY A 180 -11.74 21.82 1.29
C GLY A 180 -11.04 20.59 0.73
N GLU A 181 -10.87 19.52 1.50
CA GLU A 181 -10.34 18.24 1.00
C GLU A 181 -11.46 17.40 0.35
N PHE A 182 -11.10 16.61 -0.66
CA PHE A 182 -12.07 15.68 -1.25
C PHE A 182 -12.33 14.48 -0.32
N LYS A 183 -13.61 14.17 -0.11
CA LYS A 183 -14.05 13.03 0.75
C LYS A 183 -13.55 11.69 0.26
N THR A 184 -13.48 11.51 -1.03
CA THR A 184 -12.97 10.29 -1.64
C THR A 184 -11.67 10.58 -2.37
N GLY A 185 -10.83 9.57 -2.45
CA GLY A 185 -9.66 9.62 -3.30
C GLY A 185 -10.05 9.77 -4.78
N GLU A 186 -9.12 9.54 -5.65
CA GLU A 186 -9.26 9.60 -7.09
C GLU A 186 -10.31 8.56 -7.57
N LEU A 187 -10.11 7.85 -8.66
CA LEU A 187 -11.04 6.80 -9.09
C LEU A 187 -10.92 5.57 -8.17
N ALA A 188 -12.02 5.22 -7.53
CA ALA A 188 -12.13 4.03 -6.70
C ALA A 188 -13.05 2.99 -7.35
N PHE A 189 -12.71 1.71 -7.24
CA PHE A 189 -13.58 0.60 -7.64
C PHE A 189 -13.26 -0.66 -6.83
N LYS A 190 -14.12 -1.65 -6.96
CA LYS A 190 -13.93 -2.96 -6.31
C LYS A 190 -13.67 -4.04 -7.35
N LEU A 191 -12.82 -4.99 -7.01
CA LEU A 191 -12.64 -6.23 -7.76
C LEU A 191 -13.12 -7.39 -6.91
N ASN A 192 -13.92 -8.27 -7.49
CA ASN A 192 -14.16 -9.59 -6.92
C ASN A 192 -13.10 -10.53 -7.51
N ALA A 193 -12.18 -10.99 -6.68
CA ALA A 193 -11.08 -11.83 -7.09
C ALA A 193 -10.82 -12.91 -6.03
N GLU A 194 -10.57 -14.12 -6.44
CA GLU A 194 -10.28 -15.27 -5.55
C GLU A 194 -11.31 -15.48 -4.43
N GLY A 195 -12.59 -15.16 -4.70
CA GLY A 195 -13.66 -15.28 -3.72
C GLY A 195 -13.69 -14.19 -2.65
N GLY A 196 -12.93 -13.11 -2.84
CA GLY A 196 -12.89 -11.95 -1.95
C GLY A 196 -13.03 -10.62 -2.70
N ILE A 197 -13.38 -9.58 -1.95
CA ILE A 197 -13.47 -8.22 -2.48
C ILE A 197 -12.15 -7.51 -2.27
N VAL A 198 -11.59 -6.96 -3.34
CA VAL A 198 -10.41 -6.11 -3.33
C VAL A 198 -10.83 -4.68 -3.66
N ASN A 199 -10.52 -3.74 -2.78
CA ASN A 199 -10.72 -2.32 -3.08
C ASN A 199 -9.52 -1.80 -3.87
N VAL A 200 -9.79 -1.12 -4.97
CA VAL A 200 -8.78 -0.54 -5.83
C VAL A 200 -8.96 0.97 -5.83
N GLN A 201 -7.87 1.68 -5.67
CA GLN A 201 -7.82 3.12 -5.78
C GLN A 201 -6.74 3.50 -6.80
N ILE A 202 -7.14 4.18 -7.86
CA ILE A 202 -6.20 4.78 -8.79
C ILE A 202 -5.80 6.14 -8.23
N ARG A 203 -4.50 6.32 -8.05
CA ARG A 203 -3.92 7.60 -7.64
C ARG A 203 -3.09 8.14 -8.78
N ALA A 204 -3.40 9.36 -9.19
CA ALA A 204 -2.51 10.13 -10.03
C ALA A 204 -1.67 11.04 -9.14
N PHE A 205 -0.37 11.08 -9.37
CA PHE A 205 0.52 11.94 -8.60
C PHE A 205 0.63 13.32 -9.26
N SER A 206 0.49 14.36 -8.46
CA SER A 206 0.74 15.74 -8.87
C SER A 206 2.24 16.04 -8.85
N GLY A 207 2.70 16.96 -9.70
CA GLY A 207 4.08 17.42 -9.74
C GLY A 207 4.93 16.77 -10.82
N LYS A 208 6.25 16.66 -10.58
CA LYS A 208 7.22 16.11 -11.55
C LYS A 208 6.96 14.65 -11.93
N GLU A 209 6.20 13.91 -11.11
CA GLU A 209 5.85 12.51 -11.30
C GLU A 209 4.48 12.29 -11.96
N ARG A 210 3.93 13.31 -12.64
CA ARG A 210 2.64 13.24 -13.36
C ARG A 210 2.51 12.05 -14.32
N GLU A 211 3.62 11.47 -14.71
CA GLU A 211 3.66 10.32 -15.60
C GLU A 211 3.48 8.96 -14.90
N SER A 212 3.52 8.90 -13.58
CA SER A 212 3.34 7.64 -12.84
C SER A 212 1.99 7.57 -12.17
N THR A 213 1.08 6.82 -12.75
CA THR A 213 -0.16 6.44 -12.07
C THR A 213 0.08 5.16 -11.29
N GLN A 214 -0.39 5.16 -10.06
CA GLN A 214 -0.31 4.03 -9.16
C GLN A 214 -1.70 3.54 -8.84
N MET A 215 -1.92 2.23 -8.93
CA MET A 215 -3.11 1.59 -8.41
C MET A 215 -2.79 0.92 -7.09
N ASP A 216 -3.43 1.38 -6.02
CA ASP A 216 -3.34 0.76 -4.70
C ASP A 216 -4.46 -0.26 -4.56
N MET A 217 -4.14 -1.48 -4.13
CA MET A 217 -5.11 -2.53 -3.88
C MET A 217 -5.09 -2.93 -2.41
N THR A 218 -6.28 -3.04 -1.81
CA THR A 218 -6.46 -3.47 -0.42
C THR A 218 -7.50 -4.58 -0.35
N GLY A 219 -7.26 -5.61 0.44
CA GLY A 219 -8.25 -6.68 0.67
C GLY A 219 -9.48 -6.21 1.45
N ALA A 220 -10.48 -7.07 1.59
CA ALA A 220 -11.79 -6.78 2.19
C ALA A 220 -11.76 -6.43 3.69
N GLY A 221 -10.68 -6.69 4.40
CA GLY A 221 -10.49 -6.19 5.78
C GLY A 221 -9.65 -4.91 5.74
N ALA A 222 -10.05 -3.88 6.46
CA ALA A 222 -9.53 -2.50 6.41
C ALA A 222 -8.01 -2.29 6.49
N ALA A 223 -7.21 -3.32 6.37
CA ALA A 223 -5.80 -3.26 6.71
C ALA A 223 -4.83 -3.99 5.77
N ALA A 224 -5.25 -4.93 4.96
CA ALA A 224 -4.32 -5.67 4.11
C ALA A 224 -4.10 -4.93 2.79
N LYS A 225 -2.98 -4.21 2.65
CA LYS A 225 -2.53 -3.79 1.32
C LYS A 225 -2.18 -5.03 0.52
N LEU A 226 -2.93 -5.28 -0.54
CA LEU A 226 -2.62 -6.35 -1.49
C LEU A 226 -1.37 -6.03 -2.29
N GLY A 227 -1.15 -4.74 -2.60
CA GLY A 227 0.00 -4.22 -3.31
C GLY A 227 -0.31 -3.00 -4.15
N LYS A 228 0.65 -2.66 -4.96
CA LYS A 228 0.59 -1.55 -5.90
C LYS A 228 1.02 -2.02 -7.26
N VAL A 229 0.37 -1.52 -8.31
CA VAL A 229 0.81 -1.73 -9.68
C VAL A 229 1.20 -0.39 -10.29
N SER A 230 2.40 -0.31 -10.83
CA SER A 230 2.87 0.89 -11.51
C SER A 230 2.52 0.85 -13.00
N SER A 231 2.34 2.04 -13.57
CA SER A 231 2.06 2.19 -14.98
C SER A 231 3.12 1.56 -15.87
N ARG A 232 4.40 1.86 -15.59
CA ARG A 232 5.53 1.44 -16.43
C ARG A 232 5.76 -0.06 -16.42
N GLU A 233 5.49 -0.73 -15.30
CA GLU A 233 5.84 -2.14 -15.12
C GLU A 233 4.77 -3.09 -15.66
N ALA A 234 3.50 -2.72 -15.62
CA ALA A 234 2.42 -3.62 -15.97
C ALA A 234 1.41 -3.02 -16.95
N ILE A 235 1.00 -1.77 -16.72
CA ILE A 235 -0.11 -1.15 -17.44
C ILE A 235 0.29 -0.78 -18.86
N ASP A 236 1.37 0.00 -19.01
CA ASP A 236 1.82 0.47 -20.32
C ASP A 236 2.25 -0.69 -21.25
N PRO A 237 2.97 -1.71 -20.79
CA PRO A 237 3.23 -2.90 -21.60
C PRO A 237 1.95 -3.59 -22.09
N PHE A 238 0.93 -3.73 -21.23
CA PHE A 238 -0.33 -4.32 -21.64
C PHE A 238 -1.05 -3.46 -22.69
N LEU A 239 -1.20 -2.17 -22.46
CA LEU A 239 -1.87 -1.25 -23.39
C LEU A 239 -1.14 -1.18 -24.75
N ASN A 240 0.18 -1.20 -24.74
CA ASN A 240 1.00 -1.21 -25.96
C ASN A 240 0.90 -2.53 -26.74
N SER A 241 0.59 -3.65 -26.07
CA SER A 241 0.39 -4.96 -26.73
C SER A 241 -0.96 -5.08 -27.45
N MET A 242 -1.87 -4.15 -27.24
CA MET A 242 -3.18 -4.16 -27.90
C MET A 242 -3.09 -3.76 -29.38
N SER A 243 -4.06 -4.19 -30.19
CA SER A 243 -4.12 -3.83 -31.59
C SER A 243 -5.42 -3.07 -31.93
N PRO A 244 -5.35 -1.78 -32.35
CA PRO A 244 -4.17 -0.92 -32.28
C PRO A 244 -3.76 -0.64 -30.81
N PRO A 245 -2.50 -0.28 -30.56
CA PRO A 245 -2.04 0.05 -29.21
C PRO A 245 -2.86 1.19 -28.59
N LEU A 246 -3.25 1.01 -27.34
CA LEU A 246 -3.90 2.07 -26.56
C LEU A 246 -2.81 2.89 -25.87
N LYS A 247 -2.55 4.07 -26.39
CA LYS A 247 -1.64 5.00 -25.72
C LYS A 247 -2.39 5.66 -24.56
N ARG A 248 -1.83 5.53 -23.38
CA ARG A 248 -2.25 6.31 -22.24
C ARG A 248 -1.93 7.79 -22.53
N ARG A 249 -2.94 8.58 -22.82
CA ARG A 249 -2.78 10.03 -22.88
C ARG A 249 -2.66 10.53 -21.44
N MET A 250 -1.45 10.79 -21.03
CA MET A 250 -1.21 11.43 -19.75
C MET A 250 -1.51 12.91 -19.84
N ALA A 251 -1.74 13.49 -18.73
CA ALA A 251 -2.18 14.80 -18.34
C ALA A 251 -1.39 16.01 -18.87
N THR A 252 -0.74 15.92 -20.02
CA THR A 252 -0.19 17.10 -20.71
C THR A 252 -1.26 18.12 -21.08
N ASP A 253 -2.51 17.63 -21.18
CA ASP A 253 -3.68 18.44 -21.57
C ASP A 253 -4.51 18.89 -20.35
N LEU A 254 -4.11 18.55 -19.11
CA LEU A 254 -4.79 19.06 -17.93
C LEU A 254 -4.28 20.47 -17.60
N PRO A 255 -5.19 21.38 -17.23
CA PRO A 255 -4.79 22.69 -16.75
C PRO A 255 -3.81 22.53 -15.57
N ARG A 256 -2.84 23.42 -15.51
CA ARG A 256 -1.93 23.46 -14.37
C ARG A 256 -2.73 23.84 -13.13
N VAL A 257 -2.35 23.28 -12.00
CA VAL A 257 -2.79 23.72 -10.69
C VAL A 257 -2.79 25.27 -10.64
N GLY A 258 -3.91 25.89 -10.27
CA GLY A 258 -4.05 27.35 -10.26
C GLY A 258 -4.36 28.01 -11.60
N GLY A 259 -4.79 27.25 -12.59
CA GLY A 259 -5.05 27.78 -13.93
C GLY A 259 -6.32 27.30 -14.62
N PHE A 260 -7.30 26.81 -13.86
CA PHE A 260 -8.59 26.39 -14.42
C PHE A 260 -9.41 27.58 -14.93
N THR A 261 -9.82 27.51 -16.19
CA THR A 261 -10.69 28.49 -16.82
C THR A 261 -12.15 28.02 -16.83
N ASP A 262 -13.07 28.93 -17.11
CA ASP A 262 -14.47 28.55 -17.31
C ASP A 262 -14.67 27.56 -18.47
N GLU A 263 -13.82 27.59 -19.47
CA GLU A 263 -13.81 26.63 -20.58
C GLU A 263 -13.39 25.25 -20.12
N ASP A 264 -12.38 25.16 -19.24
CA ASP A 264 -11.98 23.90 -18.63
C ASP A 264 -13.11 23.29 -17.79
N ILE A 265 -13.77 24.11 -16.99
CA ILE A 265 -14.93 23.67 -16.19
C ILE A 265 -16.02 23.10 -17.11
N LYS A 266 -16.41 23.82 -18.15
CA LYS A 266 -17.41 23.35 -19.12
C LYS A 266 -16.99 22.08 -19.82
N LYS A 267 -15.71 21.96 -20.19
CA LYS A 267 -15.14 20.75 -20.79
C LYS A 267 -15.29 19.54 -19.86
N TYR A 268 -14.89 19.65 -18.59
CA TYR A 268 -14.96 18.52 -17.64
C TYR A 268 -16.40 18.16 -17.25
N VAL A 269 -17.29 19.14 -17.13
CA VAL A 269 -18.73 18.89 -16.93
C VAL A 269 -19.33 18.14 -18.14
N SER A 270 -18.98 18.54 -19.35
CA SER A 270 -19.41 17.85 -20.57
C SER A 270 -18.85 16.43 -20.63
N GLU A 271 -17.59 16.26 -20.23
CA GLU A 271 -16.94 14.95 -20.18
C GLU A 271 -17.59 14.03 -19.16
N GLN A 272 -17.88 14.53 -17.96
CA GLN A 272 -18.61 13.81 -16.92
C GLN A 272 -20.00 13.35 -17.44
N LYS A 273 -20.77 14.26 -18.06
CA LYS A 273 -22.07 13.92 -18.64
C LYS A 273 -21.98 12.83 -19.72
N SER A 274 -20.94 12.86 -20.54
CA SER A 274 -20.70 11.85 -21.57
C SER A 274 -20.39 10.46 -20.96
N LEU A 275 -19.73 10.42 -19.81
CA LEU A 275 -19.32 9.20 -19.13
C LEU A 275 -20.37 8.65 -18.15
N GLN A 276 -21.40 9.41 -17.79
CA GLN A 276 -22.51 8.93 -16.93
C GLN A 276 -23.22 7.70 -17.48
N ARG A 277 -23.20 7.49 -18.79
CA ARG A 277 -23.85 6.37 -19.48
C ARG A 277 -22.90 5.19 -19.73
N VAL A 278 -21.63 5.35 -19.35
CA VAL A 278 -20.62 4.30 -19.57
C VAL A 278 -20.75 3.24 -18.49
N ASN A 279 -20.80 1.99 -18.91
CA ASN A 279 -20.66 0.82 -18.04
C ASN A 279 -19.29 0.21 -18.28
N ILE A 280 -18.67 -0.29 -17.22
CA ILE A 280 -17.42 -1.03 -17.25
C ILE A 280 -17.64 -2.34 -16.49
N GLY A 281 -17.53 -3.47 -17.18
CA GLY A 281 -17.82 -4.78 -16.60
C GLY A 281 -19.25 -4.88 -16.03
N GLY A 282 -20.23 -4.23 -16.66
CA GLY A 282 -21.60 -4.19 -16.21
C GLY A 282 -21.89 -3.17 -15.08
N SER A 283 -20.87 -2.49 -14.56
CA SER A 283 -21.04 -1.49 -13.50
C SER A 283 -21.02 -0.08 -14.04
N ARG A 284 -22.00 0.74 -13.63
CA ARG A 284 -22.02 2.18 -13.89
C ARG A 284 -21.02 2.90 -13.00
N ILE A 285 -20.59 4.06 -13.48
CA ILE A 285 -19.72 4.95 -12.72
C ILE A 285 -20.59 5.86 -11.86
N ASP A 286 -20.35 5.84 -10.56
CA ASP A 286 -20.95 6.76 -9.60
C ASP A 286 -20.15 8.06 -9.56
N PHE A 287 -20.75 9.13 -10.07
CA PHE A 287 -20.18 10.48 -10.05
C PHE A 287 -20.63 11.32 -8.84
N GLY A 288 -21.25 10.70 -7.85
CA GLY A 288 -21.86 11.40 -6.73
C GLY A 288 -23.21 12.01 -7.07
N LYS A 289 -23.80 12.69 -6.08
CA LYS A 289 -25.13 13.30 -6.20
C LYS A 289 -25.09 14.81 -6.44
N ASN A 290 -23.94 15.43 -6.24
CA ASN A 290 -23.79 16.88 -6.34
C ASN A 290 -23.78 17.34 -7.81
N ASP A 291 -24.23 18.56 -8.03
CA ASP A 291 -24.06 19.20 -9.33
C ASP A 291 -22.58 19.43 -9.62
N TRP A 292 -22.08 18.79 -10.67
CA TRP A 292 -20.66 18.78 -11.02
C TRP A 292 -20.15 20.17 -11.40
N GLU A 293 -20.97 21.00 -12.05
CA GLU A 293 -20.54 22.33 -12.43
C GLU A 293 -20.32 23.20 -11.18
N THR A 294 -21.30 23.23 -10.29
CA THR A 294 -21.20 23.99 -9.03
C THR A 294 -20.06 23.48 -8.16
N THR A 295 -19.94 22.16 -8.01
CA THR A 295 -18.89 21.57 -7.16
C THR A 295 -17.50 21.81 -7.75
N LEU A 296 -17.34 21.72 -9.06
CA LEU A 296 -16.08 21.98 -9.73
C LEU A 296 -15.66 23.46 -9.61
N ARG A 297 -16.62 24.40 -9.75
CA ARG A 297 -16.38 25.84 -9.53
C ARG A 297 -15.91 26.11 -8.11
N ASN A 298 -16.58 25.53 -7.11
CA ASN A 298 -16.18 25.64 -5.71
C ASN A 298 -14.79 25.08 -5.46
N ALA A 299 -14.46 23.91 -6.04
CA ALA A 299 -13.14 23.32 -5.90
C ALA A 299 -12.04 24.17 -6.55
N VAL A 300 -12.31 24.76 -7.71
CA VAL A 300 -11.38 25.69 -8.38
C VAL A 300 -11.17 26.97 -7.58
N GLU A 301 -12.20 27.48 -6.93
CA GLU A 301 -12.06 28.64 -6.06
C GLU A 301 -11.19 28.33 -4.84
N LEU A 302 -11.43 27.18 -4.19
CA LEU A 302 -10.65 26.72 -3.05
C LEU A 302 -9.19 26.37 -3.40
N GLU A 303 -8.92 25.95 -4.64
CA GLU A 303 -7.55 25.61 -5.05
C GLU A 303 -6.63 26.83 -5.03
N LYS A 304 -7.14 28.05 -5.23
CA LYS A 304 -6.34 29.27 -5.22
C LYS A 304 -5.53 29.45 -3.95
N ASP A 305 -6.11 29.00 -2.82
CA ASP A 305 -5.52 29.11 -1.50
C ASP A 305 -5.07 27.79 -0.89
N ASN A 306 -5.29 26.67 -1.61
CA ASN A 306 -5.00 25.33 -1.08
C ASN A 306 -4.38 24.39 -2.14
N ASN A 307 -3.05 24.33 -2.12
CA ASN A 307 -2.27 23.47 -3.02
C ASN A 307 -2.68 21.98 -2.98
N ARG A 308 -3.23 21.51 -1.86
CA ARG A 308 -3.67 20.11 -1.72
C ARG A 308 -4.95 19.87 -2.49
N THR A 309 -5.94 20.78 -2.39
CA THR A 309 -7.17 20.73 -3.18
C THR A 309 -6.86 20.75 -4.68
N ALA A 310 -5.95 21.62 -5.09
CA ALA A 310 -5.50 21.73 -6.46
C ALA A 310 -4.90 20.43 -6.99
N SER A 311 -4.00 19.82 -6.19
CA SER A 311 -3.36 18.55 -6.53
C SER A 311 -4.38 17.40 -6.63
N GLN A 312 -5.32 17.33 -5.69
CA GLN A 312 -6.36 16.32 -5.67
C GLN A 312 -7.34 16.50 -6.84
N LEU A 313 -7.74 17.73 -7.15
CA LEU A 313 -8.60 18.04 -8.29
C LEU A 313 -7.95 17.60 -9.60
N SER A 314 -6.71 17.98 -9.84
CA SER A 314 -5.95 17.53 -11.00
C SER A 314 -5.91 16.00 -11.11
N SER A 315 -5.68 15.30 -10.00
CA SER A 315 -5.68 13.84 -9.96
C SER A 315 -7.05 13.24 -10.30
N LYS A 316 -8.13 13.82 -9.76
CA LYS A 316 -9.51 13.36 -10.08
C LYS A 316 -9.85 13.55 -11.55
N LEU A 317 -9.49 14.68 -12.14
CA LEU A 317 -9.72 14.94 -13.55
C LEU A 317 -8.91 14.02 -14.48
N GLN A 318 -7.71 13.62 -14.06
CA GLN A 318 -6.95 12.57 -14.76
C GLN A 318 -7.70 11.23 -14.78
N CYS A 319 -8.54 10.95 -13.80
CA CYS A 319 -9.28 9.69 -13.74
C CYS A 319 -10.30 9.52 -14.87
N PHE A 320 -10.72 10.59 -15.53
CA PHE A 320 -11.50 10.49 -16.76
C PHE A 320 -10.75 9.70 -17.85
N GLN A 321 -9.43 9.86 -17.93
CA GLN A 321 -8.63 9.09 -18.88
C GLN A 321 -8.63 7.60 -18.54
N TRP A 322 -8.59 7.27 -17.24
CA TRP A 322 -8.69 5.88 -16.80
C TRP A 322 -10.03 5.25 -17.15
N ILE A 323 -11.14 5.98 -16.97
CA ILE A 323 -12.47 5.52 -17.36
C ILE A 323 -12.50 5.23 -18.87
N LYS A 324 -11.93 6.12 -19.69
CA LYS A 324 -11.83 5.92 -21.14
C LYS A 324 -10.97 4.68 -21.48
N ILE A 325 -9.86 4.49 -20.81
CA ILE A 325 -9.01 3.30 -20.99
C ILE A 325 -9.80 2.03 -20.66
N PHE A 326 -10.48 1.97 -19.52
CA PHE A 326 -11.31 0.81 -19.17
C PHE A 326 -12.39 0.53 -20.23
N ARG A 327 -13.10 1.56 -20.67
CA ARG A 327 -14.09 1.45 -21.77
C ARG A 327 -13.47 0.91 -23.06
N ASP A 328 -12.34 1.46 -23.46
CA ASP A 328 -11.66 1.09 -24.71
C ASP A 328 -11.07 -0.32 -24.63
N VAL A 329 -10.58 -0.73 -23.48
CA VAL A 329 -10.14 -2.11 -23.22
C VAL A 329 -11.33 -3.08 -23.25
N GLU A 330 -12.47 -2.71 -22.64
CA GLU A 330 -13.69 -3.50 -22.66
C GLU A 330 -14.26 -3.65 -24.09
N SER A 331 -14.29 -2.58 -24.87
CA SER A 331 -14.75 -2.62 -26.26
C SER A 331 -13.95 -3.57 -27.14
N LYS A 332 -12.74 -3.90 -26.75
CA LYS A 332 -11.84 -4.88 -27.39
C LYS A 332 -11.94 -6.28 -26.77
N ASN A 333 -12.89 -6.52 -25.87
CA ASN A 333 -13.02 -7.78 -25.11
C ASN A 333 -11.76 -8.15 -24.31
N LYS A 334 -11.00 -7.15 -23.80
CA LYS A 334 -9.76 -7.31 -23.07
C LYS A 334 -9.84 -6.87 -21.61
N LEU A 335 -11.04 -6.56 -21.09
CA LEU A 335 -11.20 -6.08 -19.73
C LEU A 335 -10.71 -7.10 -18.70
N GLN A 336 -11.08 -8.38 -18.88
CA GLN A 336 -10.64 -9.45 -17.98
C GLN A 336 -9.12 -9.60 -17.96
N ASP A 337 -8.49 -9.59 -19.14
CA ASP A 337 -7.02 -9.68 -19.26
C ASP A 337 -6.36 -8.48 -18.57
N PHE A 338 -6.91 -7.28 -18.77
CA PHE A 338 -6.39 -6.06 -18.16
C PHE A 338 -6.51 -6.07 -16.63
N LEU A 339 -7.67 -6.43 -16.10
CA LEU A 339 -7.87 -6.56 -14.65
C LEU A 339 -6.97 -7.63 -14.04
N THR A 340 -6.74 -8.72 -14.78
CA THR A 340 -5.81 -9.77 -14.40
C THR A 340 -4.38 -9.22 -14.29
N VAL A 341 -3.92 -8.47 -15.27
CA VAL A 341 -2.59 -7.82 -15.23
C VAL A 341 -2.48 -6.85 -14.05
N LEU A 342 -3.53 -6.07 -13.77
CA LEU A 342 -3.55 -5.14 -12.62
C LEU A 342 -3.46 -5.90 -11.30
N TYR A 343 -4.30 -6.90 -11.12
CA TYR A 343 -4.38 -7.68 -9.89
C TYR A 343 -3.07 -8.41 -9.61
N PHE A 344 -2.52 -9.08 -10.61
CA PHE A 344 -1.28 -9.84 -10.45
C PHE A 344 -0.03 -8.97 -10.44
N GLY A 345 -0.05 -7.86 -11.14
CA GLY A 345 0.99 -6.85 -11.03
C GLY A 345 1.10 -6.30 -9.60
N ALA A 346 -0.03 -6.05 -8.95
CA ALA A 346 -0.06 -5.67 -7.54
C ALA A 346 0.41 -6.81 -6.62
N LYS A 347 -0.09 -8.02 -6.84
CA LYS A 347 0.30 -9.22 -6.07
C LYS A 347 1.78 -9.57 -6.23
N LYS A 348 2.37 -9.34 -7.40
CA LYS A 348 3.80 -9.60 -7.64
C LYS A 348 4.69 -8.74 -6.74
N GLN A 349 4.32 -7.51 -6.48
CA GLN A 349 5.05 -6.69 -5.50
C GLN A 349 5.00 -7.31 -4.09
N TYR A 350 3.88 -7.94 -3.72
CA TYR A 350 3.75 -8.66 -2.44
C TYR A 350 4.37 -10.05 -2.46
N SER A 351 4.43 -10.74 -3.60
CA SER A 351 5.13 -12.03 -3.71
C SER A 351 6.64 -11.88 -3.54
N THR A 352 7.17 -10.70 -3.85
CA THR A 352 8.57 -10.33 -3.58
C THR A 352 8.77 -9.76 -2.18
N ALA A 353 7.70 -9.53 -1.41
CA ALA A 353 7.79 -8.99 -0.06
C ALA A 353 8.16 -10.07 0.97
N GLY A 354 8.93 -9.65 1.96
CA GLY A 354 9.28 -10.48 3.10
C GLY A 354 8.08 -10.71 4.05
N PRO A 355 8.10 -11.75 4.87
CA PRO A 355 7.07 -12.02 5.86
C PRO A 355 7.15 -11.06 7.04
N PHE A 356 6.00 -10.66 7.57
CA PHE A 356 5.93 -9.84 8.77
C PHE A 356 4.63 -10.07 9.55
N LEU A 357 4.67 -9.72 10.83
CA LEU A 357 3.52 -9.66 11.72
C LEU A 357 2.99 -8.23 11.73
N LYS A 358 1.73 -8.03 11.45
CA LYS A 358 1.08 -6.74 11.56
C LYS A 358 0.25 -6.70 12.84
N ILE A 359 0.44 -5.65 13.64
CA ILE A 359 -0.34 -5.38 14.85
C ILE A 359 -1.05 -4.05 14.66
N TYR A 360 -2.39 -4.06 14.67
CA TYR A 360 -3.21 -2.90 14.35
C TYR A 360 -4.59 -2.95 15.03
#